data_f539904a728cf79d1056bb6b48b85cdb
#
_entry.id   f539904a728cf79d1056bb6b48b85cdb
#
_cell.length_a   1.000
_cell.length_b   1.000
_cell.length_c   1.000
_cell.angle_alpha   90.00
_cell.angle_beta   90.00
_cell.angle_gamma   90.00
#
_symmetry.space_group_name_H-M   'P 1'
#
loop_
_entity.id
_entity.type
_entity.pdbx_description
1 polymer ?
#
loop_
_entity_poly.entity_id
_entity_poly.type
_entity_poly.pdbx_seq_one_letter_code
_entity_poly.pdbx_strand_id
1 'polypeptide(L)'
;MPLCCASSNKRWWHFVPSLLVLIGITYMSLIKDVPFAVMGDIPLADKWGHMVAYLVFALCLAGDGLRARMSVRALYMVAILLPLIYGGLMEWIQYYFPPRMCEWLDWVADAIGTAIGVALFAVYHIWKSSKTNQSSSQQ
;
A
#
# COMPACT_ATOMS: atom_id res chain seq x y z
N MET A 1 -14.59 -38.08 18.88
CA MET A 1 -13.97 -37.28 17.78
C MET A 1 -14.44 -35.85 17.94
N PRO A 2 -13.62 -34.88 18.37
CA PRO A 2 -14.01 -33.48 18.39
C PRO A 2 -13.72 -32.92 17.01
N LEU A 3 -14.75 -32.41 16.37
CA LEU A 3 -14.70 -31.63 15.14
C LEU A 3 -13.90 -30.37 15.42
N CYS A 4 -12.71 -30.32 14.84
CA CYS A 4 -11.84 -29.15 14.80
C CYS A 4 -12.55 -28.10 13.94
N CYS A 5 -13.39 -27.27 14.55
CA CYS A 5 -14.14 -26.21 13.89
C CYS A 5 -13.15 -25.13 13.48
N ALA A 6 -12.91 -25.04 12.19
CA ALA A 6 -11.99 -24.13 11.55
C ALA A 6 -12.28 -22.67 11.93
N SER A 7 -11.40 -22.08 12.71
CA SER A 7 -11.31 -20.63 12.93
C SER A 7 -10.78 -19.93 11.67
N SER A 8 -11.44 -20.15 10.52
CA SER A 8 -11.00 -19.57 9.24
C SER A 8 -11.55 -18.17 8.97
N ASN A 9 -12.48 -17.65 9.78
CA ASN A 9 -13.34 -16.54 9.34
C ASN A 9 -12.94 -15.15 9.83
N LYS A 10 -11.74 -14.95 10.43
CA LYS A 10 -11.33 -13.63 10.97
C LYS A 10 -10.08 -13.04 10.33
N ARG A 11 -9.47 -13.68 9.34
CA ARG A 11 -8.20 -13.21 8.75
C ARG A 11 -8.37 -11.98 7.85
N TRP A 12 -9.52 -11.77 7.25
CA TRP A 12 -9.80 -10.63 6.37
C TRP A 12 -9.87 -9.29 7.12
N TRP A 13 -10.24 -9.29 8.42
CA TRP A 13 -10.23 -8.08 9.24
C TRP A 13 -8.85 -7.41 9.34
N HIS A 14 -7.79 -8.18 9.17
CA HIS A 14 -6.45 -7.63 9.17
C HIS A 14 -6.18 -6.70 7.98
N PHE A 15 -6.95 -6.83 6.88
CA PHE A 15 -6.79 -6.03 5.67
C PHE A 15 -7.69 -4.80 5.63
N VAL A 16 -8.43 -4.50 6.69
CA VAL A 16 -9.25 -3.28 6.78
C VAL A 16 -8.43 -2.01 6.58
N PRO A 17 -7.23 -1.82 7.19
CA PRO A 17 -6.41 -0.64 6.93
C PRO A 17 -6.04 -0.48 5.46
N SER A 18 -5.57 -1.53 4.81
CA SER A 18 -5.26 -1.49 3.38
C SER A 18 -6.48 -1.19 2.52
N LEU A 19 -7.64 -1.74 2.86
CA LEU A 19 -8.88 -1.49 2.15
C LEU A 19 -9.32 -0.02 2.28
N LEU A 20 -9.20 0.58 3.45
CA LEU A 20 -9.51 2.00 3.66
C LEU A 20 -8.60 2.91 2.83
N VAL A 21 -7.29 2.60 2.79
CA VAL A 21 -6.34 3.33 1.94
C VAL A 21 -6.68 3.16 0.47
N LEU A 22 -7.02 1.94 0.03
CA LEU A 22 -7.44 1.66 -1.34
C LEU A 22 -8.67 2.48 -1.73
N ILE A 23 -9.70 2.53 -0.88
CA ILE A 23 -10.90 3.35 -1.09
C ILE A 23 -10.51 4.83 -1.19
N GLY A 24 -9.63 5.32 -0.31
CA GLY A 24 -9.13 6.70 -0.34
C GLY A 24 -8.41 7.03 -1.65
N ILE A 25 -7.53 6.14 -2.13
CA ILE A 25 -6.85 6.29 -3.42
C ILE A 25 -7.87 6.34 -4.56
N THR A 26 -8.83 5.41 -4.60
CA THR A 26 -9.89 5.40 -5.63
C THR A 26 -10.66 6.70 -5.64
N TYR A 27 -11.09 7.16 -4.47
CA TYR A 27 -11.86 8.38 -4.32
C TYR A 27 -11.08 9.59 -4.82
N MET A 28 -9.82 9.76 -4.38
CA MET A 28 -8.97 10.88 -4.78
C MET A 28 -8.61 10.85 -6.27
N SER A 29 -8.43 9.65 -6.85
CA SER A 29 -8.11 9.48 -8.27
C SER A 29 -9.28 9.79 -9.20
N LEU A 30 -10.53 9.59 -8.76
CA LEU A 30 -11.74 9.79 -9.57
C LEU A 30 -12.43 11.13 -9.34
N ILE A 31 -12.11 11.84 -8.26
CA ILE A 31 -12.71 13.15 -7.98
C ILE A 31 -12.14 14.20 -8.94
N LYS A 32 -13.06 15.02 -9.49
CA LYS A 32 -12.71 16.07 -10.47
C LYS A 32 -12.13 17.32 -9.81
N ASP A 33 -12.62 17.65 -8.61
CA ASP A 33 -12.22 18.84 -7.86
C ASP A 33 -11.28 18.42 -6.72
N VAL A 34 -10.03 18.14 -7.05
CA VAL A 34 -9.07 17.73 -6.03
C VAL A 34 -8.64 18.96 -5.22
N PRO A 35 -8.63 18.87 -3.87
CA PRO A 35 -8.11 19.94 -3.02
C PRO A 35 -6.63 20.26 -3.25
N PHE A 36 -5.91 19.50 -4.09
CA PHE A 36 -4.57 19.82 -4.58
C PHE A 36 -4.52 21.09 -5.45
N ALA A 37 -5.66 21.56 -5.99
CA ALA A 37 -5.73 22.90 -6.61
C ALA A 37 -5.38 24.03 -5.62
N VAL A 38 -5.51 23.79 -4.31
CA VAL A 38 -5.06 24.71 -3.26
C VAL A 38 -3.53 24.72 -3.11
N MET A 39 -2.84 23.67 -3.60
CA MET A 39 -1.38 23.58 -3.64
C MET A 39 -0.79 24.03 -5.00
N GLY A 40 -1.53 24.87 -5.73
CA GLY A 40 -1.27 25.24 -7.13
C GLY A 40 0.11 25.83 -7.44
N ASP A 41 0.92 26.15 -6.44
CA ASP A 41 2.28 26.68 -6.62
C ASP A 41 3.39 25.61 -6.42
N ILE A 42 3.04 24.38 -6.09
CA ILE A 42 4.04 23.30 -5.89
C ILE A 42 4.17 22.51 -7.19
N PRO A 43 5.33 22.56 -7.85
CA PRO A 43 5.58 21.75 -9.04
C PRO A 43 5.38 20.26 -8.74
N LEU A 44 4.63 19.56 -9.59
CA LEU A 44 4.37 18.11 -9.45
C LEU A 44 3.60 17.71 -8.19
N ALA A 45 2.79 18.60 -7.60
CA ALA A 45 2.00 18.31 -6.40
C ALA A 45 1.16 17.03 -6.53
N ASP A 46 0.61 16.80 -7.71
CA ASP A 46 -0.15 15.58 -8.05
C ASP A 46 0.73 14.32 -7.89
N LYS A 47 1.93 14.32 -8.46
CA LYS A 47 2.86 13.18 -8.39
C LYS A 47 3.37 12.89 -6.97
N TRP A 48 3.55 13.93 -6.17
CA TRP A 48 3.83 13.74 -4.74
C TRP A 48 2.66 13.09 -4.02
N GLY A 49 1.43 13.46 -4.37
CA GLY A 49 0.21 12.83 -3.84
C GLY A 49 0.15 11.34 -4.15
N HIS A 50 0.38 10.95 -5.40
CA HIS A 50 0.48 9.56 -5.84
C HIS A 50 1.56 8.80 -5.05
N MET A 51 2.77 9.32 -5.02
CA MET A 51 3.89 8.69 -4.34
C MET A 51 3.60 8.43 -2.85
N VAL A 52 3.06 9.42 -2.13
CA VAL A 52 2.73 9.27 -0.70
C VAL A 52 1.59 8.29 -0.49
N ALA A 53 0.54 8.34 -1.31
CA ALA A 53 -0.61 7.44 -1.21
C ALA A 53 -0.19 5.97 -1.40
N TYR A 54 0.63 5.68 -2.39
CA TYR A 54 1.11 4.32 -2.66
C TYR A 54 2.19 3.84 -1.69
N LEU A 55 2.99 4.75 -1.13
CA LEU A 55 3.88 4.46 0.00
C LEU A 55 3.06 3.96 1.20
N VAL A 56 2.03 4.71 1.59
CA VAL A 56 1.14 4.33 2.71
C VAL A 56 0.41 3.02 2.41
N PHE A 57 -0.06 2.84 1.18
CA PHE A 57 -0.73 1.62 0.77
C PHE A 57 0.18 0.38 0.90
N ALA A 58 1.42 0.46 0.42
CA ALA A 58 2.39 -0.62 0.54
C ALA A 58 2.74 -0.94 2.00
N LEU A 59 2.90 0.08 2.86
CA LEU A 59 3.13 -0.09 4.31
C LEU A 59 1.94 -0.78 4.99
N CYS A 60 0.70 -0.38 4.67
CA CYS A 60 -0.50 -1.01 5.21
C CYS A 60 -0.58 -2.47 4.79
N LEU A 61 -0.40 -2.78 3.49
CA LEU A 61 -0.42 -4.17 2.98
C LEU A 61 0.62 -5.04 3.65
N ALA A 62 1.85 -4.54 3.82
CA ALA A 62 2.90 -5.28 4.49
C ALA A 62 2.58 -5.51 5.97
N GLY A 63 2.07 -4.51 6.68
CA GLY A 63 1.63 -4.61 8.07
C GLY A 63 0.45 -5.58 8.26
N ASP A 64 -0.52 -5.53 7.36
CA ASP A 64 -1.70 -6.39 7.37
C ASP A 64 -1.33 -7.84 7.06
N GLY A 65 -0.46 -8.06 6.07
CA GLY A 65 0.09 -9.38 5.75
C GLY A 65 0.84 -10.01 6.92
N LEU A 66 1.60 -9.20 7.67
CA LEU A 66 2.28 -9.65 8.88
C LEU A 66 1.27 -10.07 9.97
N ARG A 67 0.23 -9.26 10.22
CA ARG A 67 -0.85 -9.59 11.17
C ARG A 67 -1.62 -10.85 10.74
N ALA A 68 -1.85 -11.00 9.43
CA ALA A 68 -2.48 -12.18 8.85
C ALA A 68 -1.58 -13.42 8.83
N ARG A 69 -0.34 -13.33 9.34
CA ARG A 69 0.66 -14.41 9.37
C ARG A 69 0.95 -15.00 7.98
N MET A 70 1.04 -14.12 6.99
CA MET A 70 1.47 -14.52 5.64
C MET A 70 2.94 -14.95 5.65
N SER A 71 3.31 -15.84 4.74
CA SER A 71 4.73 -16.12 4.51
C SER A 71 5.44 -14.83 4.03
N VAL A 72 6.70 -14.66 4.40
CA VAL A 72 7.49 -13.47 4.05
C VAL A 72 7.49 -13.22 2.54
N ARG A 73 7.63 -14.29 1.74
CA ARG A 73 7.58 -14.18 0.28
C ARG A 73 6.22 -13.66 -0.20
N ALA A 74 5.11 -14.24 0.27
CA ALA A 74 3.76 -13.83 -0.12
C ALA A 74 3.47 -12.38 0.31
N LEU A 75 3.93 -11.98 1.50
CA LEU A 75 3.78 -10.63 2.01
C LEU A 75 4.43 -9.60 1.08
N TYR A 76 5.71 -9.79 0.71
CA TYR A 76 6.41 -8.87 -0.18
C TYR A 76 5.82 -8.88 -1.60
N MET A 77 5.43 -10.06 -2.11
CA MET A 77 4.77 -10.14 -3.42
C MET A 77 3.48 -9.33 -3.44
N VAL A 78 2.62 -9.46 -2.42
CA VAL A 78 1.37 -8.70 -2.32
C VAL A 78 1.64 -7.20 -2.15
N ALA A 79 2.57 -6.82 -1.26
CA ALA A 79 2.89 -5.42 -0.99
C ALA A 79 3.53 -4.68 -2.18
N ILE A 80 4.11 -5.40 -3.14
CA ILE A 80 4.69 -4.84 -4.37
C ILE A 80 3.69 -4.92 -5.53
N LEU A 81 3.19 -6.12 -5.83
CA LEU A 81 2.42 -6.34 -7.06
C LEU A 81 1.04 -5.70 -7.00
N LEU A 82 0.36 -5.75 -5.85
CA LEU A 82 -0.99 -5.21 -5.76
C LEU A 82 -1.03 -3.69 -5.98
N PRO A 83 -0.17 -2.86 -5.36
CA PRO A 83 -0.12 -1.43 -5.66
C PRO A 83 0.23 -1.14 -7.13
N LEU A 84 1.21 -1.84 -7.72
CA LEU A 84 1.62 -1.61 -9.10
C LEU A 84 0.51 -1.94 -10.11
N ILE A 85 -0.17 -3.08 -9.92
CA ILE A 85 -1.29 -3.48 -10.78
C ILE A 85 -2.45 -2.50 -10.60
N TYR A 86 -2.73 -2.11 -9.37
CA TYR A 86 -3.82 -1.19 -9.06
C TYR A 86 -3.55 0.21 -9.61
N GLY A 87 -2.31 0.73 -9.50
CA GLY A 87 -1.91 2.00 -10.09
C GLY A 87 -2.12 2.00 -11.60
N GLY A 88 -1.62 0.98 -12.30
CA GLY A 88 -1.83 0.84 -13.74
C GLY A 88 -3.32 0.73 -14.13
N LEU A 89 -4.13 0.04 -13.30
CA LEU A 89 -5.58 -0.04 -13.50
C LEU A 89 -6.24 1.34 -13.33
N MET A 90 -5.83 2.12 -12.34
CA MET A 90 -6.38 3.47 -12.11
C MET A 90 -6.03 4.42 -13.25
N GLU A 91 -4.79 4.40 -13.77
CA GLU A 91 -4.39 5.15 -14.96
C GLU A 91 -5.23 4.78 -16.19
N TRP A 92 -5.48 3.47 -16.37
CA TRP A 92 -6.32 2.99 -17.46
C TRP A 92 -7.78 3.46 -17.29
N ILE A 93 -8.34 3.45 -16.09
CA ILE A 93 -9.69 3.95 -15.80
C ILE A 93 -9.76 5.46 -16.06
N GLN A 94 -8.76 6.24 -15.63
CA GLN A 94 -8.73 7.70 -15.81
C GLN A 94 -8.75 8.10 -17.30
N TYR A 95 -8.19 7.28 -18.18
CA TYR A 95 -8.26 7.50 -19.62
C TYR A 95 -9.71 7.63 -20.13
N TYR A 96 -10.68 6.97 -19.49
CA TYR A 96 -12.10 7.02 -19.86
C TYR A 96 -12.91 8.07 -19.11
N PHE A 97 -12.31 8.81 -18.17
CA PHE A 97 -13.00 9.79 -17.34
C PHE A 97 -12.44 11.23 -17.49
N PRO A 98 -12.74 11.95 -18.62
CA PRO A 98 -12.33 13.34 -18.76
C PRO A 98 -12.92 14.21 -17.63
N PRO A 99 -12.20 15.26 -17.15
CA PRO A 99 -11.02 15.89 -17.73
C PRO A 99 -9.67 15.31 -17.28
N ARG A 100 -9.65 14.17 -16.54
CA ARG A 100 -8.40 13.53 -16.14
C ARG A 100 -7.67 13.02 -17.38
N MET A 101 -6.37 13.22 -17.42
CA MET A 101 -5.47 12.67 -18.43
C MET A 101 -4.71 11.51 -17.82
N CYS A 102 -4.64 10.39 -18.54
CA CYS A 102 -3.74 9.30 -18.20
C CYS A 102 -2.30 9.77 -18.37
N GLU A 103 -1.55 9.86 -17.29
CA GLU A 103 -0.14 10.23 -17.28
C GLU A 103 0.70 9.06 -16.78
N TRP A 104 1.46 8.42 -17.65
CA TRP A 104 2.35 7.31 -17.26
C TRP A 104 3.33 7.68 -16.13
N LEU A 105 3.63 8.97 -15.95
CA LEU A 105 4.46 9.47 -14.86
C LEU A 105 3.80 9.30 -13.48
N ASP A 106 2.47 9.28 -13.41
CA ASP A 106 1.74 9.04 -12.16
C ASP A 106 1.91 7.59 -11.74
N TRP A 107 1.85 6.66 -12.69
CA TRP A 107 2.18 5.26 -12.40
C TRP A 107 3.64 5.06 -11.96
N VAL A 108 4.58 5.84 -12.51
CA VAL A 108 5.98 5.84 -12.04
C VAL A 108 6.07 6.37 -10.61
N ALA A 109 5.33 7.42 -10.27
CA ALA A 109 5.27 7.94 -8.89
C ALA A 109 4.69 6.90 -7.92
N ASP A 110 3.65 6.16 -8.33
CA ASP A 110 3.07 5.04 -7.58
C ASP A 110 4.10 3.94 -7.32
N ALA A 111 4.89 3.59 -8.35
CA ALA A 111 5.94 2.58 -8.24
C ALA A 111 7.06 3.01 -7.28
N ILE A 112 7.48 4.27 -7.35
CA ILE A 112 8.49 4.83 -6.44
C ILE A 112 7.96 4.83 -5.00
N GLY A 113 6.73 5.30 -4.78
CA GLY A 113 6.08 5.28 -3.47
C GLY A 113 5.99 3.87 -2.89
N THR A 114 5.56 2.91 -3.71
CA THR A 114 5.50 1.49 -3.33
C THR A 114 6.88 0.95 -2.94
N ALA A 115 7.92 1.22 -3.72
CA ALA A 115 9.27 0.76 -3.45
C ALA A 115 9.81 1.33 -2.11
N ILE A 116 9.59 2.63 -1.87
CA ILE A 116 9.98 3.28 -0.61
C ILE A 116 9.21 2.65 0.57
N GLY A 117 7.90 2.46 0.45
CA GLY A 117 7.07 1.86 1.50
C GLY A 117 7.54 0.45 1.86
N VAL A 118 7.81 -0.39 0.88
CA VAL A 118 8.34 -1.75 1.08
C VAL A 118 9.72 -1.72 1.70
N ALA A 119 10.62 -0.82 1.26
CA ALA A 119 11.95 -0.69 1.83
C ALA A 119 11.91 -0.26 3.30
N LEU A 120 11.08 0.72 3.66
CA LEU A 120 10.88 1.16 5.04
C LEU A 120 10.36 0.02 5.92
N PHE A 121 9.39 -0.74 5.41
CA PHE A 121 8.87 -1.89 6.14
C PHE A 121 9.95 -2.97 6.33
N ALA A 122 10.77 -3.26 5.32
CA ALA A 122 11.85 -4.23 5.40
C ALA A 122 12.88 -3.83 6.47
N VAL A 123 13.31 -2.57 6.48
CA VAL A 123 14.23 -2.04 7.49
C VAL A 123 13.65 -2.17 8.90
N TYR A 124 12.39 -1.78 9.08
CA TYR A 124 11.69 -1.92 10.35
C TYR A 124 11.62 -3.38 10.81
N HIS A 125 11.29 -4.30 9.90
CA HIS A 125 11.16 -5.71 10.21
C HIS A 125 12.50 -6.35 10.63
N ILE A 126 13.59 -6.02 9.93
CA ILE A 126 14.95 -6.48 10.25
C ILE A 126 15.38 -5.95 11.62
N TRP A 127 15.20 -4.65 11.87
CA TRP A 127 15.56 -4.03 13.13
C TRP A 127 14.81 -4.66 14.34
N LYS A 128 13.50 -4.90 14.16
CA LYS A 128 12.67 -5.54 15.18
C LYS A 128 13.14 -6.98 15.48
N SER A 129 13.44 -7.76 14.44
CA SER A 129 13.94 -9.13 14.57
C SER A 129 15.29 -9.19 15.31
N SER A 130 16.19 -8.26 15.02
CA SER A 130 17.49 -8.17 15.68
C SER A 130 17.38 -7.90 17.17
N LYS A 131 16.46 -7.00 17.57
CA LYS A 131 16.22 -6.71 19.01
C LYS A 131 15.66 -7.91 19.77
N THR A 132 14.75 -8.69 19.14
CA THR A 132 14.17 -9.86 19.79
C THR A 132 15.21 -10.94 20.02
N ASN A 133 16.13 -11.16 19.08
CA ASN A 133 17.22 -12.14 19.23
C ASN A 133 18.21 -11.77 20.34
N GLN A 134 18.52 -10.47 20.51
CA GLN A 134 19.40 -10.00 21.59
C GLN A 134 18.81 -10.22 22.99
N SER A 135 17.50 -10.01 23.16
CA SER A 135 16.85 -10.23 24.47
C SER A 135 16.77 -11.72 24.84
N SER A 136 16.70 -12.61 23.87
CA SER A 136 16.67 -14.07 24.11
C SER A 136 18.05 -14.65 24.44
N SER A 137 19.15 -13.99 24.08
CA SER A 137 20.52 -14.45 24.39
C SER A 137 21.05 -13.94 25.74
N GLN A 138 20.29 -13.13 26.46
CA GLN A 138 20.64 -12.61 27.78
C GLN A 138 19.89 -13.30 28.94
N GLN A 139 19.03 -14.25 28.64
CA GLN A 139 18.36 -15.15 29.60
C GLN A 139 18.97 -16.54 29.61
#